data_1d34634416810510f0a0a67c8ee00522
#
_entry.id   1d34634416810510f0a0a67c8ee00522
#
_cell.length_a   1.000
_cell.length_b   1.000
_cell.length_c   1.000
_cell.angle_alpha   90.00
_cell.angle_beta   90.00
_cell.angle_gamma   90.00
#
_symmetry.space_group_name_H-M   'P 1'
#
loop_
_entity.id
_entity.type
_entity.pdbx_description
1 polymer ?
#
loop_
_entity_poly.entity_id
_entity_poly.type
_entity_poly.pdbx_seq_one_letter_code
_entity_poly.pdbx_strand_id
1 'polypeptide(L)'
;SPSSAASDVYKRQPQEREALARRFGIPAVHHLECRFVLTPESKTEILAQGRLSAKVTQECVITAEKFDDVLAETFVLRFIPESQMPEDEFDIDSINLDAPDDVPHDGRALDIGEAAAEQLALMLDPYPRLPGAGLENAVDVAPAEGEEGDDQSEDLPESERRPNPFAALVGLKNGDKKE
;
A
#
# COMPACT_ATOMS: atom_id res chain seq x y z
N SER A 1 24.39 29.29 15.43
CA SER A 1 23.01 29.42 15.85
C SER A 1 22.33 28.06 15.70
N PRO A 2 21.60 27.57 16.71
CA PRO A 2 20.87 26.33 16.57
C PRO A 2 19.85 26.49 15.43
N SER A 3 19.84 25.55 14.47
CA SER A 3 18.82 25.44 13.46
C SER A 3 17.46 25.35 14.16
N SER A 4 16.61 26.34 13.94
CA SER A 4 15.29 26.38 14.57
C SER A 4 14.40 25.31 13.92
N ALA A 5 14.04 24.29 14.69
CA ALA A 5 13.03 23.33 14.27
C ALA A 5 11.69 24.05 14.10
N ALA A 6 11.02 23.82 12.98
CA ALA A 6 9.67 24.28 12.72
C ALA A 6 8.68 23.15 13.00
N SER A 7 7.56 23.45 13.66
CA SER A 7 6.48 22.48 13.86
C SER A 7 5.30 22.86 13.00
N ASP A 8 4.80 21.92 12.23
CA ASP A 8 3.61 22.07 11.41
C ASP A 8 2.58 20.97 11.70
N VAL A 9 1.29 21.29 11.65
CA VAL A 9 0.19 20.36 11.89
C VAL A 9 -0.69 20.35 10.67
N TYR A 10 -0.68 19.22 9.97
CA TYR A 10 -1.50 18.99 8.81
C TYR A 10 -2.78 18.21 9.15
N LYS A 11 -3.93 18.81 8.83
CA LYS A 11 -5.25 18.19 9.02
C LYS A 11 -6.01 18.17 7.71
N ARG A 12 -6.39 16.99 7.25
CA ARG A 12 -7.18 16.84 6.04
C ARG A 12 -8.63 17.29 6.23
N GLN A 13 -9.10 18.11 5.28
CA GLN A 13 -10.49 18.54 5.20
C GLN A 13 -11.42 17.43 4.72
N PRO A 14 -12.76 17.51 4.93
CA PRO A 14 -13.69 16.46 4.52
C PRO A 14 -13.56 16.05 3.06
N GLN A 15 -13.47 17.01 2.13
CA GLN A 15 -13.34 16.73 0.69
C GLN A 15 -12.03 16.03 0.33
N GLU A 16 -10.94 16.37 1.00
CA GLU A 16 -9.65 15.71 0.83
C GLU A 16 -9.67 14.28 1.35
N ARG A 17 -10.35 14.03 2.48
CA ARG A 17 -10.51 12.68 3.04
C ARG A 17 -11.31 11.76 2.11
N GLU A 18 -12.36 12.28 1.47
CA GLU A 18 -13.11 11.54 0.45
C GLU A 18 -12.23 11.21 -0.77
N ALA A 19 -11.37 12.14 -1.20
CA ALA A 19 -10.43 11.90 -2.28
C ALA A 19 -9.40 10.82 -1.93
N LEU A 20 -8.89 10.83 -0.69
CA LEU A 20 -7.98 9.81 -0.19
C LEU A 20 -8.65 8.44 -0.09
N ALA A 21 -9.89 8.36 0.44
CA ALA A 21 -10.62 7.12 0.51
C ALA A 21 -10.78 6.47 -0.88
N ARG A 22 -11.09 7.27 -1.90
CA ARG A 22 -11.15 6.80 -3.29
C ARG A 22 -9.78 6.36 -3.82
N ARG A 23 -8.71 7.14 -3.53
CA ARG A 23 -7.34 6.81 -3.95
C ARG A 23 -6.87 5.49 -3.38
N PHE A 24 -7.19 5.20 -2.12
CA PHE A 24 -6.78 3.99 -1.42
C PHE A 24 -7.75 2.81 -1.60
N GLY A 25 -8.89 3.02 -2.24
CA GLY A 25 -9.90 1.98 -2.44
C GLY A 25 -10.56 1.52 -1.14
N ILE A 26 -10.59 2.37 -0.10
CA ILE A 26 -11.23 2.06 1.19
C ILE A 26 -12.58 2.79 1.33
N PRO A 27 -13.51 2.24 2.13
CA PRO A 27 -14.84 2.84 2.29
C PRO A 27 -14.84 4.28 2.81
N ALA A 28 -13.97 4.63 3.78
CA ALA A 28 -13.91 5.98 4.33
C ALA A 28 -12.61 6.30 5.07
N VAL A 29 -12.23 7.59 5.04
CA VAL A 29 -11.24 8.20 5.93
C VAL A 29 -11.99 9.23 6.79
N HIS A 30 -12.21 8.92 8.07
CA HIS A 30 -12.98 9.77 9.00
C HIS A 30 -12.13 10.88 9.59
N HIS A 31 -10.87 10.56 9.88
CA HIS A 31 -9.90 11.47 10.47
C HIS A 31 -8.51 11.19 9.89
N LEU A 32 -7.76 12.26 9.63
CA LEU A 32 -6.33 12.22 9.34
C LEU A 32 -5.69 13.49 9.85
N GLU A 33 -4.77 13.34 10.76
CA GLU A 33 -3.90 14.38 11.29
C GLU A 33 -2.46 13.89 11.30
N CYS A 34 -1.56 14.69 10.78
CA CYS A 34 -0.13 14.44 10.88
C CYS A 34 0.57 15.69 11.43
N ARG A 35 1.42 15.50 12.44
CA ARG A 35 2.27 16.54 13.02
C ARG A 35 3.69 16.29 12.60
N PHE A 36 4.31 17.31 12.01
CA PHE A 36 5.69 17.27 11.60
C PHE A 36 6.55 18.19 12.47
N VAL A 37 7.73 17.73 12.82
CA VAL A 37 8.83 18.54 13.32
C VAL A 37 9.92 18.51 12.25
N LEU A 38 10.14 19.67 11.63
CA LEU A 38 11.06 19.85 10.51
C LEU A 38 12.38 20.42 11.05
N THR A 39 13.48 19.71 10.81
CA THR A 39 14.83 20.10 11.25
C THR A 39 15.74 20.16 10.03
N PRO A 40 16.29 21.33 9.66
CA PRO A 40 17.27 21.41 8.59
C PRO A 40 18.54 20.63 8.95
N GLU A 41 18.94 19.68 8.10
CA GLU A 41 20.22 18.95 8.22
C GLU A 41 21.32 19.65 7.43
N SER A 42 20.97 20.18 6.26
CA SER A 42 21.86 20.97 5.42
C SER A 42 21.13 22.19 4.83
N LYS A 43 21.71 22.84 3.82
CA LYS A 43 21.04 23.95 3.10
C LYS A 43 19.83 23.48 2.29
N THR A 44 19.82 22.24 1.89
CA THR A 44 18.84 21.66 0.96
C THR A 44 18.13 20.42 1.50
N GLU A 45 18.60 19.86 2.61
CA GLU A 45 18.05 18.64 3.21
C GLU A 45 17.33 18.94 4.52
N ILE A 46 16.17 18.35 4.69
CA ILE A 46 15.31 18.60 5.85
C ILE A 46 14.86 17.26 6.42
N LEU A 47 15.22 16.99 7.66
CA LEU A 47 14.70 15.86 8.42
C LEU A 47 13.30 16.20 8.93
N ALA A 48 12.34 15.32 8.68
CA ALA A 48 10.95 15.46 9.10
C ALA A 48 10.57 14.30 10.02
N GLN A 49 10.38 14.59 11.30
CA GLN A 49 9.82 13.64 12.24
C GLN A 49 8.32 13.80 12.25
N GLY A 50 7.59 12.77 11.81
CA GLY A 50 6.15 12.75 11.71
C GLY A 50 5.49 11.92 12.80
N ARG A 51 4.31 12.39 13.27
CA ARG A 51 3.38 11.60 14.06
C ARG A 51 2.02 11.68 13.38
N LEU A 52 1.58 10.54 12.83
CA LEU A 52 0.32 10.41 12.13
C LEU A 52 -0.71 9.73 13.05
N SER A 53 -1.96 10.22 12.99
CA SER A 53 -3.13 9.53 13.53
C SER A 53 -4.27 9.58 12.52
N ALA A 54 -4.92 8.45 12.30
CA ALA A 54 -6.04 8.33 11.39
C ALA A 54 -7.13 7.43 11.96
N LYS A 55 -8.38 7.69 11.55
CA LYS A 55 -9.49 6.78 11.72
C LYS A 55 -10.05 6.48 10.33
N VAL A 56 -10.08 5.21 9.96
CA VAL A 56 -10.51 4.74 8.64
C VAL A 56 -11.59 3.67 8.79
N THR A 57 -12.40 3.47 7.75
CA THR A 57 -13.21 2.26 7.60
C THR A 57 -12.55 1.38 6.56
N GLN A 58 -12.33 0.12 6.89
CA GLN A 58 -11.86 -0.93 5.98
C GLN A 58 -12.95 -1.99 5.79
N GLU A 59 -12.78 -2.85 4.80
CA GLU A 59 -13.68 -3.97 4.55
C GLU A 59 -12.93 -5.29 4.75
N CYS A 60 -13.50 -6.14 5.60
CA CYS A 60 -12.88 -7.42 5.94
C CYS A 60 -12.81 -8.34 4.72
N VAL A 61 -11.61 -8.83 4.38
CA VAL A 61 -11.42 -9.73 3.22
C VAL A 61 -12.06 -11.11 3.40
N ILE A 62 -12.50 -11.47 4.62
CA ILE A 62 -13.14 -12.76 4.91
C ILE A 62 -14.66 -12.64 4.89
N THR A 63 -15.21 -11.61 5.57
CA THR A 63 -16.65 -11.48 5.80
C THR A 63 -17.32 -10.43 4.93
N ALA A 64 -16.55 -9.63 4.18
CA ALA A 64 -17.00 -8.43 3.47
C ALA A 64 -17.71 -7.39 4.36
N GLU A 65 -17.59 -7.50 5.67
CA GLU A 65 -18.13 -6.54 6.62
C GLU A 65 -17.21 -5.32 6.77
N LYS A 66 -17.81 -4.15 6.86
CA LYS A 66 -17.08 -2.91 7.11
C LYS A 66 -16.82 -2.74 8.60
N PHE A 67 -15.61 -2.34 8.94
CA PHE A 67 -15.22 -2.04 10.32
C PHE A 67 -14.32 -0.80 10.38
N ASP A 68 -14.40 -0.11 11.52
CA ASP A 68 -13.54 1.05 11.79
C ASP A 68 -12.22 0.60 12.40
N ASP A 69 -11.13 1.21 11.91
CA ASP A 69 -9.79 1.01 12.44
C ASP A 69 -9.15 2.35 12.82
N VAL A 70 -8.31 2.33 13.85
CA VAL A 70 -7.60 3.51 14.36
C VAL A 70 -6.10 3.25 14.23
N LEU A 71 -5.47 4.03 13.38
CA LEU A 71 -4.06 3.93 13.04
C LEU A 71 -3.29 5.08 13.71
N ALA A 72 -2.15 4.77 14.32
CA ALA A 72 -1.26 5.77 14.90
C ALA A 72 0.20 5.30 14.82
N GLU A 73 1.06 6.11 14.21
CA GLU A 73 2.46 5.80 14.02
C GLU A 73 3.34 7.04 14.09
N THR A 74 4.62 6.82 14.39
CA THR A 74 5.68 7.82 14.27
C THR A 74 6.70 7.35 13.25
N PHE A 75 7.12 8.26 12.38
CA PHE A 75 8.04 7.97 11.29
C PHE A 75 9.05 9.10 11.12
N VAL A 76 10.10 8.84 10.36
CA VAL A 76 11.12 9.83 10.02
C VAL A 76 11.35 9.80 8.52
N LEU A 77 11.22 10.97 7.88
CA LEU A 77 11.50 11.17 6.47
C LEU A 77 12.65 12.18 6.32
N ARG A 78 13.39 12.08 5.24
CA ARG A 78 14.37 13.08 4.85
C ARG A 78 14.00 13.65 3.50
N PHE A 79 13.66 14.94 3.46
CA PHE A 79 13.41 15.65 2.21
C PHE A 79 14.74 16.05 1.60
N ILE A 80 15.00 15.59 0.36
CA ILE A 80 16.20 15.88 -0.41
C ILE A 80 15.83 16.47 -1.78
N PRO A 81 16.69 17.31 -2.40
CA PRO A 81 16.45 17.78 -3.75
C PRO A 81 16.31 16.63 -4.74
N GLU A 82 15.35 16.72 -5.67
CA GLU A 82 15.14 15.73 -6.72
C GLU A 82 16.43 15.41 -7.50
N SER A 83 17.31 16.41 -7.70
CA SER A 83 18.62 16.23 -8.34
C SER A 83 19.64 15.41 -7.54
N GLN A 84 19.36 15.11 -6.28
CA GLN A 84 20.21 14.33 -5.37
C GLN A 84 19.62 12.96 -5.06
N MET A 85 18.44 12.65 -5.61
CA MET A 85 17.89 11.30 -5.52
C MET A 85 18.85 10.30 -6.15
N PRO A 86 19.12 9.16 -5.49
CA PRO A 86 19.92 8.09 -6.10
C PRO A 86 19.30 7.66 -7.42
N GLU A 87 20.08 7.60 -8.49
CA GLU A 87 19.65 6.91 -9.71
C GLU A 87 19.52 5.42 -9.39
N ASP A 88 18.51 4.74 -9.99
CA ASP A 88 17.98 3.40 -9.65
C ASP A 88 18.98 2.21 -9.72
N GLU A 89 20.21 2.37 -9.33
CA GLU A 89 21.13 1.25 -9.10
C GLU A 89 20.96 0.76 -7.65
N PHE A 90 19.91 -0.07 -7.43
CA PHE A 90 19.72 -0.75 -6.16
C PHE A 90 20.84 -1.77 -5.94
N ASP A 91 21.89 -1.34 -5.29
CA ASP A 91 22.83 -2.25 -4.65
C ASP A 91 22.21 -2.72 -3.32
N ILE A 92 21.68 -3.95 -3.34
CA ILE A 92 20.99 -4.57 -2.20
C ILE A 92 21.91 -4.59 -0.96
N ASP A 93 23.22 -4.70 -1.15
CA ASP A 93 24.19 -4.74 -0.07
C ASP A 93 24.43 -3.36 0.60
N SER A 94 23.99 -2.27 -0.04
CA SER A 94 24.12 -0.90 0.47
C SER A 94 22.87 -0.38 1.18
N ILE A 95 21.75 -1.12 1.20
CA ILE A 95 20.49 -0.68 1.81
C ILE A 95 20.63 -0.63 3.33
N ASN A 96 20.53 0.58 3.89
CA ASN A 96 20.41 0.78 5.33
C ASN A 96 18.94 0.88 5.73
N LEU A 97 18.38 -0.20 6.25
CA LEU A 97 16.96 -0.26 6.68
C LEU A 97 16.63 0.67 7.85
N ASP A 98 17.62 1.17 8.57
CA ASP A 98 17.43 2.09 9.69
C ASP A 98 17.53 3.57 9.25
N ALA A 99 17.84 3.84 7.98
CA ALA A 99 17.90 5.19 7.46
C ALA A 99 16.49 5.75 7.26
N PRO A 100 16.28 7.08 7.42
CA PRO A 100 15.05 7.72 7.02
C PRO A 100 14.77 7.53 5.53
N ASP A 101 13.50 7.41 5.15
CA ASP A 101 13.10 7.36 3.75
C ASP A 101 13.31 8.72 3.09
N ASP A 102 13.93 8.72 1.91
CA ASP A 102 14.21 9.92 1.14
C ASP A 102 12.98 10.32 0.30
N VAL A 103 12.54 11.57 0.47
CA VAL A 103 11.42 12.16 -0.26
C VAL A 103 11.92 13.32 -1.12
N PRO A 104 11.71 13.29 -2.44
CA PRO A 104 12.18 14.36 -3.32
C PRO A 104 11.40 15.67 -3.11
N HIS A 105 12.10 16.80 -3.27
CA HIS A 105 11.47 18.13 -3.34
C HIS A 105 12.09 18.99 -4.44
N ASP A 106 11.31 19.95 -4.95
CA ASP A 106 11.70 20.87 -6.04
C ASP A 106 12.49 22.11 -5.58
N GLY A 107 12.80 22.19 -4.28
CA GLY A 107 13.50 23.33 -3.66
C GLY A 107 12.61 24.53 -3.37
N ARG A 108 11.31 24.49 -3.68
CA ARG A 108 10.36 25.60 -3.45
C ARG A 108 9.45 25.35 -2.25
N ALA A 109 8.91 24.14 -2.15
CA ALA A 109 8.01 23.74 -1.08
C ALA A 109 8.19 22.26 -0.76
N LEU A 110 7.85 21.88 0.47
CA LEU A 110 7.73 20.48 0.89
C LEU A 110 6.26 20.09 0.84
N ASP A 111 5.92 19.01 0.12
CA ASP A 111 4.56 18.49 0.14
C ASP A 111 4.37 17.57 1.33
N ILE A 112 4.23 18.15 2.53
CA ILE A 112 3.96 17.40 3.76
C ILE A 112 2.59 16.72 3.74
N GLY A 113 1.68 17.22 2.89
CA GLY A 113 0.37 16.65 2.72
C GLY A 113 0.41 15.33 1.96
N GLU A 114 1.18 15.27 0.88
CA GLU A 114 1.42 14.02 0.15
C GLU A 114 2.22 13.04 1.01
N ALA A 115 3.28 13.49 1.69
CA ALA A 115 4.04 12.65 2.62
C ALA A 115 3.15 12.01 3.69
N ALA A 116 2.20 12.75 4.28
CA ALA A 116 1.22 12.20 5.22
C ALA A 116 0.26 11.19 4.57
N ALA A 117 -0.11 11.39 3.30
CA ALA A 117 -0.97 10.47 2.58
C ALA A 117 -0.24 9.16 2.25
N GLU A 118 1.02 9.22 1.84
CA GLU A 118 1.87 8.06 1.58
C GLU A 118 2.07 7.24 2.86
N GLN A 119 2.37 7.90 3.98
CA GLN A 119 2.51 7.20 5.26
C GLN A 119 1.20 6.53 5.69
N LEU A 120 0.05 7.17 5.49
CA LEU A 120 -1.24 6.51 5.74
C LEU A 120 -1.42 5.27 4.85
N ALA A 121 -1.05 5.34 3.56
CA ALA A 121 -1.16 4.21 2.66
C ALA A 121 -0.30 3.01 3.11
N LEU A 122 0.92 3.28 3.63
CA LEU A 122 1.81 2.24 4.16
C LEU A 122 1.29 1.59 5.45
N MET A 123 0.51 2.33 6.24
CA MET A 123 -0.09 1.82 7.49
C MET A 123 -1.36 0.99 7.25
N LEU A 124 -2.02 1.14 6.10
CA LEU A 124 -3.21 0.36 5.78
C LEU A 124 -2.85 -1.11 5.59
N ASP A 125 -3.59 -2.01 6.26
CA ASP A 125 -3.46 -3.44 6.00
C ASP A 125 -4.01 -3.74 4.59
N PRO A 126 -3.21 -4.33 3.68
CA PRO A 126 -3.69 -4.72 2.34
C PRO A 126 -4.69 -5.89 2.39
N TYR A 127 -4.77 -6.62 3.51
CA TYR A 127 -5.71 -7.72 3.74
C TYR A 127 -6.44 -7.57 5.07
N PRO A 128 -7.24 -6.51 5.24
CA PRO A 128 -7.84 -6.16 6.52
C PRO A 128 -8.81 -7.25 6.99
N ARG A 129 -8.75 -7.57 8.28
CA ARG A 129 -9.60 -8.58 8.89
C ARG A 129 -10.30 -8.02 10.11
N LEU A 130 -11.61 -8.23 10.15
CA LEU A 130 -12.38 -7.94 11.36
C LEU A 130 -11.85 -8.81 12.52
N PRO A 131 -11.63 -8.26 13.71
CA PRO A 131 -11.21 -9.04 14.86
C PRO A 131 -12.16 -10.22 15.11
N GLY A 132 -11.62 -11.44 15.13
CA GLY A 132 -12.38 -12.68 15.30
C GLY A 132 -12.93 -13.28 13.99
N ALA A 133 -12.68 -12.68 12.83
CA ALA A 133 -13.05 -13.28 11.55
C ALA A 133 -12.14 -14.49 11.26
N GLY A 134 -12.76 -15.66 11.04
CA GLY A 134 -12.11 -16.90 10.64
C GLY A 134 -12.69 -17.44 9.33
N LEU A 135 -12.12 -18.51 8.80
CA LEU A 135 -12.58 -19.14 7.55
C LEU A 135 -14.04 -19.61 7.62
N GLU A 136 -14.54 -19.92 8.80
CA GLU A 136 -15.94 -20.26 9.05
C GLU A 136 -16.90 -19.10 8.82
N ASN A 137 -16.39 -17.87 8.80
CA ASN A 137 -17.16 -16.64 8.55
C ASN A 137 -16.98 -16.11 7.12
N ALA A 138 -16.23 -16.83 6.27
CA ALA A 138 -15.96 -16.38 4.91
C ALA A 138 -17.26 -16.26 4.10
N VAL A 139 -17.40 -15.15 3.41
CA VAL A 139 -18.49 -14.92 2.45
C VAL A 139 -17.98 -15.32 1.06
N ASP A 140 -18.68 -16.25 0.44
CA ASP A 140 -18.39 -16.65 -0.94
C ASP A 140 -18.94 -15.57 -1.88
N VAL A 141 -18.05 -14.69 -2.36
CA VAL A 141 -18.40 -13.67 -3.34
C VAL A 141 -18.31 -14.31 -4.71
N ALA A 142 -19.46 -14.59 -5.33
CA ALA A 142 -19.46 -15.04 -6.71
C ALA A 142 -18.77 -14.00 -7.61
N PRO A 143 -17.94 -14.41 -8.58
CA PRO A 143 -17.35 -13.50 -9.53
C PRO A 143 -18.45 -12.71 -10.24
N ALA A 144 -18.18 -11.40 -10.51
CA ALA A 144 -19.14 -10.56 -11.22
C ALA A 144 -19.50 -11.20 -12.56
N GLU A 145 -20.81 -11.27 -12.86
CA GLU A 145 -21.28 -11.77 -14.15
C GLU A 145 -20.64 -10.94 -15.28
N GLY A 146 -19.72 -11.54 -16.02
CA GLY A 146 -18.95 -10.88 -17.09
C GLY A 146 -17.48 -11.27 -17.15
N GLU A 147 -16.95 -11.93 -16.09
CA GLU A 147 -15.63 -12.59 -16.12
C GLU A 147 -15.75 -14.11 -16.33
N GLU A 148 -16.82 -14.56 -16.96
CA GLU A 148 -16.79 -15.86 -17.61
C GLU A 148 -15.71 -15.75 -18.68
N GLY A 149 -14.51 -16.20 -18.34
CA GLY A 149 -13.45 -16.40 -19.31
C GLY A 149 -14.08 -17.23 -20.42
N ASP A 150 -14.15 -16.61 -21.61
CA ASP A 150 -14.67 -17.17 -22.85
C ASP A 150 -13.92 -18.47 -23.13
N ASP A 151 -14.35 -19.55 -22.46
CA ASP A 151 -13.84 -20.91 -22.72
C ASP A 151 -14.49 -21.46 -24.00
N GLN A 152 -14.30 -20.68 -25.09
CA GLN A 152 -14.62 -21.13 -26.45
C GLN A 152 -13.71 -22.28 -26.90
N SER A 153 -12.88 -22.85 -26.02
CA SER A 153 -11.97 -23.93 -26.36
C SER A 153 -12.68 -25.29 -26.48
N GLU A 154 -13.90 -25.44 -25.95
CA GLU A 154 -14.63 -26.73 -26.04
C GLU A 154 -15.24 -26.99 -27.43
N ASP A 155 -15.55 -25.93 -28.19
CA ASP A 155 -16.17 -26.08 -29.53
C ASP A 155 -15.17 -26.08 -30.71
N LEU A 156 -13.87 -25.98 -30.43
CA LEU A 156 -12.85 -26.05 -31.48
C LEU A 156 -12.52 -27.50 -31.84
N PRO A 157 -12.37 -27.82 -33.15
CA PRO A 157 -11.92 -29.14 -33.58
C PRO A 157 -10.53 -29.46 -32.98
N GLU A 158 -10.30 -30.70 -32.65
CA GLU A 158 -9.13 -31.23 -31.89
C GLU A 158 -7.77 -30.77 -32.51
N SER A 159 -7.75 -30.47 -33.79
CA SER A 159 -6.57 -29.97 -34.52
C SER A 159 -6.22 -28.50 -34.23
N GLU A 160 -7.13 -27.72 -33.66
CA GLU A 160 -6.96 -26.27 -33.38
C GLU A 160 -6.87 -25.96 -31.89
N ARG A 161 -7.03 -26.97 -31.02
CA ARG A 161 -6.88 -26.80 -29.57
C ARG A 161 -5.42 -26.54 -29.22
N ARG A 162 -5.16 -25.48 -28.47
CA ARG A 162 -3.82 -25.22 -27.92
C ARG A 162 -3.44 -26.36 -26.99
N PRO A 163 -2.21 -26.89 -27.10
CA PRO A 163 -1.77 -27.97 -26.20
C PRO A 163 -1.85 -27.51 -24.75
N ASN A 164 -2.49 -28.32 -23.93
CA ASN A 164 -2.59 -28.02 -22.50
C ASN A 164 -1.19 -27.91 -21.88
N PRO A 165 -0.77 -26.72 -21.37
CA PRO A 165 0.55 -26.53 -20.80
C PRO A 165 0.83 -27.44 -19.59
N PHE A 166 -0.20 -28.01 -18.99
CA PHE A 166 -0.11 -28.90 -17.83
C PHE A 166 -0.24 -30.38 -18.19
N ALA A 167 -0.33 -30.73 -19.47
CA ALA A 167 -0.45 -32.12 -19.93
C ALA A 167 0.69 -33.00 -19.42
N ALA A 168 1.90 -32.46 -19.26
CA ALA A 168 3.05 -33.16 -18.69
C ALA A 168 2.88 -33.59 -17.25
N LEU A 169 2.01 -32.93 -16.46
CA LEU A 169 1.77 -33.26 -15.04
C LEU A 169 0.86 -34.48 -14.85
N VAL A 170 0.11 -34.88 -15.88
CA VAL A 170 -0.74 -36.09 -15.84
C VAL A 170 0.09 -37.33 -15.63
N GLY A 171 1.33 -37.37 -16.16
CA GLY A 171 2.27 -38.46 -15.97
C GLY A 171 2.77 -38.66 -14.53
N LEU A 172 2.81 -37.57 -13.73
CA LEU A 172 3.27 -37.61 -12.33
C LEU A 172 2.23 -38.25 -11.39
N LYS A 173 0.93 -38.13 -11.70
CA LYS A 173 -0.15 -38.67 -10.88
C LYS A 173 -0.22 -40.20 -10.91
N ASN A 174 0.33 -40.85 -11.93
CA ASN A 174 0.29 -42.29 -12.12
C ASN A 174 1.57 -43.01 -11.68
N GLY A 175 2.57 -42.30 -11.12
CA GLY A 175 3.88 -42.86 -10.74
C GLY A 175 3.96 -43.53 -9.36
N ASP A 176 2.95 -43.34 -8.48
CA ASP A 176 3.01 -43.86 -7.10
C ASP A 176 2.04 -45.02 -6.86
N LYS A 177 2.15 -46.10 -7.67
CA LYS A 177 1.61 -47.41 -7.32
C LYS A 177 2.51 -48.50 -7.88
N LYS A 178 3.64 -48.69 -7.25
CA LYS A 178 4.34 -50.03 -7.25
C LYS A 178 5.05 -50.18 -5.92
N GLU A 179 4.50 -51.12 -5.12
CA GLU A 179 5.04 -51.95 -4.03
C GLU A 179 6.04 -51.30 -3.07
#